data_af788a1fdc77e49de5eabd388d935bbf
#
_entry.id   af788a1fdc77e49de5eabd388d935bbf
#
_cell.length_a   1.000
_cell.length_b   1.000
_cell.length_c   1.000
_cell.angle_alpha   90.00
_cell.angle_beta   90.00
_cell.angle_gamma   90.00
#
_symmetry.space_group_name_H-M   'P 1'
#
loop_
_entity.id
_entity.type
_entity.pdbx_description
1 polymer ?
#
loop_
_entity_poly.entity_id
_entity_poly.type
_entity_poly.pdbx_seq_one_letter_code
_entity_poly.pdbx_strand_id
1 'polypeptide(L)'
;MTTVEEVFEELNYPSSQKLKKVLDSRGIAYDRKDVEKLVRREAVRQVQAPAYKFDGKIAAHSINDRWFCDLVDFTAAPSDRGKRTGLGETKEGEVYILVVQDVFSRFLWTEALTSKRPEIVAKSFEDIMTKAHAKPKSVTSDLGPEFQGPFEQALQTKRIEVIQNEKRT
;
A
#
# COMPACT_ATOMS: atom_id res chain seq x y z
N MET A 1 20.20 -7.59 -36.54
CA MET A 1 19.47 -8.76 -36.00
C MET A 1 19.17 -8.42 -34.55
N THR A 2 17.90 -8.41 -34.18
CA THR A 2 17.49 -8.11 -32.77
C THR A 2 17.89 -9.29 -31.88
N THR A 3 18.64 -9.02 -30.84
CA THR A 3 19.12 -10.04 -29.90
C THR A 3 18.09 -10.33 -28.79
N VAL A 4 18.26 -11.44 -28.09
CA VAL A 4 17.40 -11.82 -26.95
C VAL A 4 17.51 -10.77 -25.83
N GLU A 5 18.72 -10.25 -25.61
CA GLU A 5 18.99 -9.20 -24.61
C GLU A 5 18.27 -7.89 -24.96
N GLU A 6 18.31 -7.46 -26.22
CA GLU A 6 17.60 -6.24 -26.66
C GLU A 6 16.09 -6.35 -26.44
N VAL A 7 15.48 -7.51 -26.76
CA VAL A 7 14.05 -7.75 -26.50
C VAL A 7 13.75 -7.78 -25.00
N PHE A 8 14.66 -8.32 -24.20
CA PHE A 8 14.50 -8.38 -22.76
C PHE A 8 14.52 -6.99 -22.11
N GLU A 9 15.41 -6.11 -22.57
CA GLU A 9 15.48 -4.71 -22.13
C GLU A 9 14.29 -3.89 -22.65
N GLU A 10 13.92 -4.04 -23.92
CA GLU A 10 12.75 -3.38 -24.53
C GLU A 10 11.46 -3.67 -23.75
N LEU A 11 11.29 -4.89 -23.27
CA LEU A 11 10.13 -5.30 -22.47
C LEU A 11 10.23 -4.96 -20.99
N ASN A 12 11.24 -4.21 -20.60
CA ASN A 12 11.51 -3.81 -19.21
C ASN A 12 11.61 -5.01 -18.26
N TYR A 13 12.52 -5.94 -18.59
CA TYR A 13 12.89 -7.10 -17.78
C TYR A 13 11.72 -8.04 -17.44
N PRO A 14 11.04 -8.64 -18.42
CA PRO A 14 9.87 -9.47 -18.21
C PRO A 14 10.23 -10.83 -17.59
N SER A 15 9.19 -11.56 -17.15
CA SER A 15 9.36 -12.96 -16.74
C SER A 15 9.80 -13.85 -17.93
N SER A 16 10.45 -14.98 -17.65
CA SER A 16 10.92 -15.90 -18.68
C SER A 16 9.80 -16.41 -19.61
N GLN A 17 8.59 -16.59 -19.08
CA GLN A 17 7.43 -17.00 -19.90
C GLN A 17 7.00 -15.91 -20.88
N LYS A 18 6.92 -14.65 -20.41
CA LYS A 18 6.57 -13.52 -21.28
C LYS A 18 7.62 -13.27 -22.35
N LEU A 19 8.91 -13.34 -21.98
CA LEU A 19 10.02 -13.18 -22.93
C LEU A 19 9.98 -14.24 -24.01
N LYS A 20 9.89 -15.53 -23.65
CA LYS A 20 9.78 -16.66 -24.61
C LYS A 20 8.62 -16.45 -25.58
N LYS A 21 7.43 -16.07 -25.10
CA LYS A 21 6.25 -15.83 -25.95
C LYS A 21 6.47 -14.71 -26.98
N VAL A 22 7.18 -13.64 -26.60
CA VAL A 22 7.50 -12.55 -27.53
C VAL A 22 8.58 -12.95 -28.52
N LEU A 23 9.62 -13.67 -28.10
CA LEU A 23 10.65 -14.20 -28.99
C LEU A 23 10.04 -15.14 -30.06
N ASP A 24 9.17 -16.05 -29.63
CA ASP A 24 8.42 -16.94 -30.54
C ASP A 24 7.58 -16.14 -31.54
N SER A 25 6.86 -15.13 -31.09
CA SER A 25 6.02 -14.29 -31.97
C SER A 25 6.81 -13.45 -32.97
N ARG A 26 8.07 -13.10 -32.63
CA ARG A 26 8.99 -12.35 -33.51
C ARG A 26 9.89 -13.27 -34.35
N GLY A 27 9.77 -14.61 -34.24
CA GLY A 27 10.60 -15.57 -34.95
C GLY A 27 12.08 -15.51 -34.58
N ILE A 28 12.42 -15.05 -33.38
CA ILE A 28 13.78 -14.96 -32.88
C ILE A 28 14.15 -16.29 -32.23
N ALA A 29 15.19 -16.96 -32.77
CA ALA A 29 15.71 -18.19 -32.21
C ALA A 29 16.40 -17.94 -30.86
N TYR A 30 16.15 -18.81 -29.87
CA TYR A 30 16.75 -18.73 -28.56
C TYR A 30 16.93 -20.11 -27.92
N ASP A 31 17.88 -20.23 -27.00
CA ASP A 31 17.97 -21.38 -26.11
C ASP A 31 17.17 -21.11 -24.82
N ARG A 32 16.37 -22.09 -24.39
CA ARG A 32 15.52 -21.97 -23.19
C ARG A 32 16.32 -21.76 -21.91
N LYS A 33 17.50 -22.43 -21.83
CA LYS A 33 18.36 -22.33 -20.65
C LYS A 33 19.02 -20.94 -20.57
N ASP A 34 19.40 -20.38 -21.72
CA ASP A 34 20.00 -19.05 -21.76
C ASP A 34 19.00 -17.96 -21.39
N VAL A 35 17.74 -18.05 -21.85
CA VAL A 35 16.66 -17.16 -21.43
C VAL A 35 16.42 -17.25 -19.91
N GLU A 36 16.39 -18.45 -19.35
CA GLU A 36 16.21 -18.63 -17.90
C GLU A 36 17.39 -18.11 -17.10
N LYS A 37 18.61 -18.30 -17.59
CA LYS A 37 19.85 -17.78 -16.98
C LYS A 37 19.89 -16.25 -17.04
N LEU A 38 19.49 -15.64 -18.16
CA LEU A 38 19.40 -14.20 -18.33
C LEU A 38 18.43 -13.58 -17.32
N VAL A 39 17.18 -14.09 -17.26
CA VAL A 39 16.15 -13.61 -16.32
C VAL A 39 16.59 -13.79 -14.87
N ARG A 40 17.20 -14.94 -14.54
CA ARG A 40 17.69 -15.21 -13.17
C ARG A 40 18.82 -14.26 -12.77
N ARG A 41 19.73 -13.95 -13.70
CA ARG A 41 20.83 -13.00 -13.44
C ARG A 41 20.31 -11.61 -13.11
N GLU A 42 19.30 -11.13 -13.82
CA GLU A 42 18.69 -9.83 -13.56
C GLU A 42 17.84 -9.83 -12.30
N ALA A 43 17.14 -10.92 -11.97
CA ALA A 43 16.44 -11.06 -10.70
C ALA A 43 17.41 -10.94 -9.50
N VAL A 44 18.58 -11.54 -9.59
CA VAL A 44 19.65 -11.41 -8.56
C VAL A 44 20.14 -9.96 -8.48
N ARG A 45 20.33 -9.28 -9.59
CA ARG A 45 20.70 -7.86 -9.62
C ARG A 45 19.66 -6.96 -8.97
N GLN A 46 18.38 -7.20 -9.23
CA GLN A 46 17.29 -6.45 -8.61
C GLN A 46 17.23 -6.64 -7.10
N VAL A 47 17.51 -7.85 -6.60
CA VAL A 47 17.59 -8.14 -5.15
C VAL A 47 18.83 -7.51 -4.51
N GLN A 48 19.95 -7.46 -5.24
CA GLN A 48 21.20 -6.85 -4.76
C GLN A 48 21.31 -5.35 -5.06
N ALA A 49 20.41 -4.80 -5.88
CA ALA A 49 20.39 -3.37 -6.11
C ALA A 49 20.21 -2.64 -4.77
N PRO A 50 20.98 -1.58 -4.50
CA PRO A 50 20.75 -0.78 -3.31
C PRO A 50 19.30 -0.34 -3.31
N ALA A 51 18.63 -0.52 -2.17
CA ALA A 51 17.23 -0.14 -2.01
C ALA A 51 17.04 1.27 -2.57
N TYR A 52 16.09 1.41 -3.50
CA TYR A 52 15.77 2.69 -4.11
C TYR A 52 15.62 3.72 -2.99
N LYS A 53 16.47 4.74 -3.01
CA LYS A 53 16.34 5.84 -2.05
C LYS A 53 15.04 6.56 -2.36
N PHE A 54 14.03 6.25 -1.59
CA PHE A 54 12.72 6.86 -1.70
C PHE A 54 12.85 8.33 -1.25
N ASP A 55 12.90 9.24 -2.22
CA ASP A 55 13.01 10.69 -1.95
C ASP A 55 11.70 11.32 -1.43
N GLY A 56 10.62 10.55 -1.42
CA GLY A 56 9.35 10.93 -0.81
C GLY A 56 9.25 10.44 0.63
N LYS A 57 10.14 10.85 1.51
CA LYS A 57 10.15 10.41 2.90
C LYS A 57 9.00 11.05 3.67
N ILE A 58 8.03 10.21 4.05
CA ILE A 58 7.22 10.53 5.22
C ILE A 58 8.15 10.34 6.42
N ALA A 59 8.73 11.42 6.92
CA ALA A 59 9.64 11.40 8.04
C ALA A 59 8.94 11.96 9.28
N ALA A 60 9.27 11.40 10.44
CA ALA A 60 8.94 11.92 11.75
C ALA A 60 10.22 12.02 12.58
N HIS A 61 10.31 13.02 13.45
CA HIS A 61 11.50 13.27 14.26
C HIS A 61 11.44 12.62 15.65
N SER A 62 10.24 12.27 16.09
CA SER A 62 10.00 11.63 17.40
C SER A 62 8.70 10.82 17.39
N ILE A 63 8.48 10.04 18.44
CA ILE A 63 7.21 9.35 18.71
C ILE A 63 6.08 10.41 18.77
N ASN A 64 4.94 10.09 18.14
CA ASN A 64 3.75 10.95 18.05
C ASN A 64 3.97 12.28 17.30
N ASP A 65 5.05 12.43 16.57
CA ASP A 65 5.26 13.57 15.68
C ASP A 65 4.33 13.51 14.49
N ARG A 66 4.25 12.32 13.83
CA ARG A 66 3.38 12.08 12.70
C ARG A 66 2.78 10.68 12.74
N TRP A 67 1.46 10.61 12.56
CA TRP A 67 0.77 9.35 12.33
C TRP A 67 0.31 9.25 10.87
N PHE A 68 0.32 8.06 10.33
CA PHE A 68 -0.22 7.73 9.02
C PHE A 68 -1.54 6.98 9.20
N CYS A 69 -2.57 7.34 8.42
CA CYS A 69 -3.87 6.67 8.44
C CYS A 69 -4.21 6.13 7.07
N ASP A 70 -4.77 4.93 7.05
CA ASP A 70 -5.27 4.26 5.86
C ASP A 70 -6.52 3.43 6.21
N LEU A 71 -7.40 3.22 5.24
CA LEU A 71 -8.60 2.41 5.39
C LEU A 71 -8.58 1.21 4.46
N VAL A 72 -8.54 0.02 5.02
CA VAL A 72 -8.60 -1.23 4.25
C VAL A 72 -10.06 -1.63 4.07
N ASP A 73 -10.47 -1.83 2.81
CA ASP A 73 -11.83 -2.21 2.40
C ASP A 73 -11.89 -3.71 2.06
N PHE A 74 -12.66 -4.48 2.81
CA PHE A 74 -12.86 -5.92 2.60
C PHE A 74 -14.20 -6.25 1.93
N THR A 75 -14.99 -5.26 1.53
CA THR A 75 -16.29 -5.49 0.88
C THR A 75 -16.18 -6.22 -0.45
N ALA A 76 -15.05 -6.02 -1.16
CA ALA A 76 -14.77 -6.60 -2.46
C ALA A 76 -13.75 -7.75 -2.41
N ALA A 77 -13.43 -8.28 -1.23
CA ALA A 77 -12.51 -9.42 -1.11
C ALA A 77 -13.05 -10.60 -1.94
N PRO A 78 -12.31 -11.13 -2.92
CA PRO A 78 -12.76 -12.24 -3.74
C PRO A 78 -12.98 -13.45 -2.82
N SER A 79 -14.23 -13.93 -2.76
CA SER A 79 -14.52 -15.20 -2.11
C SER A 79 -13.98 -16.32 -2.97
N ASP A 80 -13.05 -17.10 -2.48
CA ASP A 80 -12.72 -18.38 -3.09
C ASP A 80 -14.01 -19.21 -3.18
N ARG A 81 -14.45 -19.54 -4.41
CA ARG A 81 -15.62 -20.37 -4.74
C ARG A 81 -16.99 -19.80 -4.34
N GLY A 82 -17.21 -18.49 -4.41
CA GLY A 82 -18.54 -17.94 -4.20
C GLY A 82 -19.04 -18.01 -2.75
N LYS A 83 -18.20 -18.37 -1.80
CA LYS A 83 -18.44 -18.19 -0.37
C LYS A 83 -17.56 -17.04 0.12
N ARG A 84 -18.18 -16.05 0.77
CA ARG A 84 -17.42 -15.06 1.55
C ARG A 84 -16.59 -15.83 2.58
N THR A 85 -15.31 -15.99 2.32
CA THR A 85 -14.41 -16.65 3.24
C THR A 85 -13.93 -15.63 4.27
N GLY A 86 -14.53 -15.66 5.41
CA GLY A 86 -13.91 -15.61 6.71
C GLY A 86 -13.09 -14.41 7.17
N LEU A 87 -12.82 -13.39 6.34
CA LEU A 87 -12.24 -12.14 6.80
C LEU A 87 -13.29 -11.03 6.94
N GLY A 88 -14.54 -11.28 6.54
CA GLY A 88 -15.47 -10.20 6.30
C GLY A 88 -16.77 -10.20 7.08
N GLU A 89 -17.11 -11.21 7.83
CA GLU A 89 -18.29 -11.11 8.70
C GLU A 89 -17.87 -11.41 10.13
N THR A 90 -17.44 -10.36 10.82
CA THR A 90 -17.61 -10.32 12.27
C THR A 90 -19.10 -10.38 12.57
N LYS A 91 -19.49 -10.87 13.73
CA LYS A 91 -20.90 -10.91 14.17
C LYS A 91 -21.59 -9.53 14.12
N GLU A 92 -20.81 -8.46 13.97
CA GLU A 92 -21.22 -7.06 13.98
C GLU A 92 -21.22 -6.39 12.60
N GLY A 93 -20.90 -7.14 11.52
CA GLY A 93 -20.94 -6.63 10.14
C GLY A 93 -19.81 -5.66 9.79
N GLU A 94 -18.67 -5.76 10.45
CA GLU A 94 -17.50 -4.96 10.16
C GLU A 94 -16.83 -5.45 8.89
N VAL A 95 -16.61 -4.54 7.95
CA VAL A 95 -16.05 -4.81 6.61
C VAL A 95 -14.91 -3.87 6.24
N TYR A 96 -14.52 -2.97 7.15
CA TYR A 96 -13.39 -2.05 7.00
C TYR A 96 -12.46 -2.17 8.19
N ILE A 97 -11.18 -1.86 7.99
CA ILE A 97 -10.20 -1.73 9.06
C ILE A 97 -9.52 -0.37 8.92
N LEU A 98 -9.69 0.49 9.91
CA LEU A 98 -8.86 1.67 10.05
C LEU A 98 -7.49 1.26 10.58
N VAL A 99 -6.46 1.61 9.85
CA VAL A 99 -5.06 1.37 10.20
C VAL A 99 -4.41 2.70 10.53
N VAL A 100 -3.82 2.81 11.71
CA VAL A 100 -3.09 4.00 12.14
C VAL A 100 -1.70 3.59 12.57
N GLN A 101 -0.67 4.23 12.02
CA GLN A 101 0.73 3.94 12.30
C GLN A 101 1.48 5.18 12.76
N ASP A 102 2.19 5.09 13.88
CA ASP A 102 3.19 6.09 14.23
C ASP A 102 4.41 5.95 13.32
N VAL A 103 4.71 7.00 12.56
CA VAL A 103 5.76 6.98 11.52
C VAL A 103 7.15 6.77 12.11
N PHE A 104 7.40 7.26 13.31
CA PHE A 104 8.71 7.13 13.96
C PHE A 104 8.94 5.74 14.54
N SER A 105 8.05 5.29 15.43
CA SER A 105 8.20 4.01 16.13
C SER A 105 7.75 2.80 15.31
N ARG A 106 6.96 3.03 14.24
CA ARG A 106 6.30 2.00 13.45
C ARG A 106 5.22 1.24 14.20
N PHE A 107 4.84 1.73 15.38
CA PHE A 107 3.76 1.12 16.13
C PHE A 107 2.44 1.26 15.39
N LEU A 108 1.63 0.21 15.43
CA LEU A 108 0.40 0.10 14.64
C LEU A 108 -0.80 -0.07 15.57
N TRP A 109 -1.84 0.70 15.32
CA TRP A 109 -3.18 0.51 15.88
C TRP A 109 -4.15 0.17 14.77
N THR A 110 -5.11 -0.67 15.06
CA THR A 110 -6.18 -1.02 14.12
C THR A 110 -7.52 -0.99 14.83
N GLU A 111 -8.57 -0.59 14.08
CA GLU A 111 -9.95 -0.61 14.55
C GLU A 111 -10.84 -1.14 13.43
N ALA A 112 -11.71 -2.09 13.75
CA ALA A 112 -12.66 -2.65 12.79
C ALA A 112 -13.90 -1.76 12.70
N LEU A 113 -14.39 -1.50 11.47
CA LEU A 113 -15.48 -0.57 11.20
C LEU A 113 -16.58 -1.23 10.37
N THR A 114 -17.82 -0.88 10.66
CA THR A 114 -19.00 -1.30 9.86
C THR A 114 -19.25 -0.39 8.65
N SER A 115 -18.64 0.79 8.62
CA SER A 115 -18.84 1.77 7.55
C SER A 115 -17.63 2.68 7.41
N LYS A 116 -17.38 3.15 6.19
CA LYS A 116 -16.34 4.13 5.85
C LYS A 116 -16.80 5.60 5.90
N ARG A 117 -17.95 5.89 6.53
CA ARG A 117 -18.41 7.27 6.68
C ARG A 117 -17.43 8.08 7.52
N PRO A 118 -17.12 9.33 7.12
CA PRO A 118 -16.11 10.16 7.79
C PRO A 118 -16.34 10.33 9.30
N GLU A 119 -17.60 10.38 9.74
CA GLU A 119 -17.94 10.51 11.16
C GLU A 119 -17.52 9.26 11.96
N ILE A 120 -17.69 8.07 11.36
CA ILE A 120 -17.31 6.80 12.00
C ILE A 120 -15.79 6.67 12.02
N VAL A 121 -15.12 7.01 10.92
CA VAL A 121 -13.65 7.00 10.84
C VAL A 121 -13.06 7.99 11.85
N ALA A 122 -13.62 9.20 11.95
CA ALA A 122 -13.19 10.21 12.94
C ALA A 122 -13.32 9.71 14.38
N LYS A 123 -14.47 9.13 14.72
CA LYS A 123 -14.71 8.56 16.06
C LYS A 123 -13.71 7.44 16.37
N SER A 124 -13.50 6.52 15.45
CA SER A 124 -12.57 5.41 15.65
C SER A 124 -11.12 5.88 15.78
N PHE A 125 -10.74 6.93 15.06
CA PHE A 125 -9.43 7.55 15.25
C PHE A 125 -9.29 8.18 16.65
N GLU A 126 -10.35 8.80 17.17
CA GLU A 126 -10.37 9.31 18.53
C GLU A 126 -10.28 8.21 19.60
N ASP A 127 -10.94 7.09 19.37
CA ASP A 127 -10.86 5.91 20.23
C ASP A 127 -9.44 5.33 20.24
N ILE A 128 -8.77 5.29 19.07
CA ILE A 128 -7.35 4.91 18.97
C ILE A 128 -6.47 5.86 19.78
N MET A 129 -6.65 7.19 19.67
CA MET A 129 -5.87 8.15 20.46
C MET A 129 -6.08 7.94 21.97
N THR A 130 -7.30 7.63 22.38
CA THR A 130 -7.64 7.35 23.77
C THR A 130 -6.98 6.09 24.27
N LYS A 131 -7.04 4.99 23.49
CA LYS A 131 -6.37 3.70 23.79
C LYS A 131 -4.85 3.83 23.82
N ALA A 132 -4.30 4.64 22.93
CA ALA A 132 -2.86 4.92 22.85
C ALA A 132 -2.36 5.82 23.99
N HIS A 133 -3.25 6.48 24.72
CA HIS A 133 -2.90 7.57 25.65
C HIS A 133 -1.99 8.62 25.01
N ALA A 134 -2.18 8.86 23.73
CA ALA A 134 -1.30 9.71 22.92
C ALA A 134 -2.07 10.47 21.84
N LYS A 135 -1.49 11.58 21.40
CA LYS A 135 -2.00 12.41 20.33
C LYS A 135 -0.86 12.79 19.39
N PRO A 136 -1.00 12.61 18.06
CA PRO A 136 0.01 13.05 17.11
C PRO A 136 -0.02 14.58 16.95
N LYS A 137 1.11 15.15 16.50
CA LYS A 137 1.14 16.56 16.05
C LYS A 137 0.52 16.69 14.66
N SER A 138 0.77 15.72 13.79
CA SER A 138 0.22 15.70 12.43
C SER A 138 -0.26 14.30 12.03
N VAL A 139 -1.26 14.27 11.14
CA VAL A 139 -1.80 13.06 10.52
C VAL A 139 -1.65 13.16 9.01
N THR A 140 -1.15 12.10 8.41
CA THR A 140 -1.08 11.94 6.96
C THR A 140 -2.06 10.86 6.53
N SER A 141 -2.93 11.18 5.58
CA SER A 141 -3.84 10.23 4.92
C SER A 141 -3.79 10.41 3.41
N ASP A 142 -4.42 9.53 2.67
CA ASP A 142 -4.74 9.80 1.27
C ASP A 142 -5.92 10.78 1.15
N LEU A 143 -6.31 11.11 -0.11
CA LEU A 143 -7.43 12.00 -0.41
C LEU A 143 -8.79 11.27 -0.43
N GLY A 144 -8.90 10.14 0.25
CA GLY A 144 -10.15 9.39 0.35
C GLY A 144 -11.26 10.22 0.97
N PRO A 145 -12.52 10.09 0.49
CA PRO A 145 -13.66 10.83 1.05
C PRO A 145 -13.89 10.55 2.53
N GLU A 146 -13.46 9.40 3.03
CA GLU A 146 -13.52 8.99 4.44
C GLU A 146 -12.65 9.83 5.37
N PHE A 147 -11.61 10.47 4.83
CA PHE A 147 -10.69 11.33 5.58
C PHE A 147 -10.96 12.82 5.38
N GLN A 148 -12.08 13.18 4.74
CA GLN A 148 -12.48 14.58 4.50
C GLN A 148 -13.58 15.04 5.47
N GLY A 149 -13.84 16.35 5.47
CA GLY A 149 -14.95 16.97 6.21
C GLY A 149 -14.96 16.66 7.70
N PRO A 150 -15.87 15.80 8.21
CA PRO A 150 -15.97 15.48 9.63
C PRO A 150 -14.69 14.95 10.25
N PHE A 151 -13.91 14.15 9.53
CA PHE A 151 -12.61 13.67 10.00
C PHE A 151 -11.62 14.83 10.17
N GLU A 152 -11.48 15.70 9.17
CA GLU A 152 -10.60 16.87 9.25
C GLU A 152 -11.02 17.81 10.37
N GLN A 153 -12.32 18.06 10.54
CA GLN A 153 -12.85 18.90 11.62
C GLN A 153 -12.50 18.34 13.01
N ALA A 154 -12.62 17.01 13.19
CA ALA A 154 -12.25 16.35 14.43
C ALA A 154 -10.75 16.54 14.75
N LEU A 155 -9.88 16.42 13.75
CA LEU A 155 -8.44 16.65 13.90
C LEU A 155 -8.12 18.11 14.22
N GLN A 156 -8.74 19.06 13.51
CA GLN A 156 -8.57 20.50 13.72
C GLN A 156 -9.00 20.92 15.13
N THR A 157 -10.13 20.40 15.61
CA THR A 157 -10.62 20.67 16.98
C THR A 157 -9.59 20.24 18.05
N LYS A 158 -8.85 19.17 17.75
CA LYS A 158 -7.78 18.67 18.61
C LYS A 158 -6.41 19.32 18.34
N ARG A 159 -6.35 20.31 17.44
CA ARG A 159 -5.11 20.96 16.99
C ARG A 159 -4.09 19.97 16.45
N ILE A 160 -4.56 19.05 15.61
CA ILE A 160 -3.74 18.10 14.87
C ILE A 160 -3.65 18.61 13.43
N GLU A 161 -2.45 18.74 12.90
CA GLU A 161 -2.22 19.15 11.52
C GLU A 161 -2.59 18.00 10.55
N VAL A 162 -3.34 18.31 9.51
CA VAL A 162 -3.69 17.33 8.46
C VAL A 162 -2.76 17.52 7.26
N ILE A 163 -2.07 16.47 6.87
CA ILE A 163 -1.17 16.45 5.71
C ILE A 163 -1.75 15.46 4.70
N GLN A 164 -2.31 15.96 3.62
CA GLN A 164 -2.85 15.12 2.54
C GLN A 164 -1.75 14.81 1.54
N ASN A 165 -1.58 13.54 1.20
CA ASN A 165 -0.69 13.12 0.12
C ASN A 165 -1.43 13.28 -1.21
N GLU A 166 -1.03 14.25 -2.02
CA GLU A 166 -1.48 14.31 -3.41
C GLU A 166 -1.08 13.01 -4.13
N LYS A 167 -2.05 12.39 -4.81
CA LYS A 167 -1.73 11.29 -5.73
C LYS A 167 -0.79 11.84 -6.79
N ARG A 168 0.45 11.38 -6.80
CA ARG A 168 1.33 11.59 -7.95
C ARG A 168 0.67 10.90 -9.16
N THR A 169 0.21 11.72 -10.10
CA THR A 169 -0.17 11.32 -11.45
C THR A 169 1.03 10.75 -12.20
#